data_0a3c6010c7316304a58ef43718cfa2c1
#
_entry.id   0a3c6010c7316304a58ef43718cfa2c1
#
_cell.length_a   1.000
_cell.length_b   1.000
_cell.length_c   1.000
_cell.angle_alpha   90.00
_cell.angle_beta   90.00
_cell.angle_gamma   90.00
#
_symmetry.space_group_name_H-M   'P 1'
#
loop_
_entity.id
_entity.type
_entity.pdbx_description
1 polymer ?
#
loop_
_entity_poly.entity_id
_entity_poly.type
_entity_poly.pdbx_seq_one_letter_code
_entity_poly.pdbx_strand_id
1 'polypeptide(L)'
;MKDKLDSHVMLRPLARLRGSALRGRALGRTIVILAVLKTYSFAAVEKIETANAEIEQPFHIDNIKLYLYNKVEWSEFQCANDLAIRESNWRVKAVNKESGAYGIFQHMSKYAPTWDAYQQVDKHIEYIDHRYEGSWCKALHHSLRYGWH
;
A
#
# COMPACT_ATOMS: atom_id res chain seq x y z
N MET A 1 -41.36 -2.58 -16.87
CA MET A 1 -41.82 -2.34 -15.52
C MET A 1 -40.71 -1.64 -14.79
N LYS A 2 -40.95 -0.35 -14.45
CA LYS A 2 -39.98 0.56 -13.83
C LYS A 2 -40.33 0.65 -12.36
N ASP A 3 -39.50 0.17 -11.47
CA ASP A 3 -39.65 0.40 -10.03
C ASP A 3 -38.69 1.50 -9.59
N LYS A 4 -39.33 2.59 -9.23
CA LYS A 4 -38.75 3.82 -8.71
C LYS A 4 -38.61 3.68 -7.19
N LEU A 5 -37.40 3.64 -6.67
CA LEU A 5 -37.14 3.72 -5.23
C LEU A 5 -36.96 5.21 -4.85
N ASP A 6 -37.98 5.76 -4.21
CA ASP A 6 -37.95 7.06 -3.59
C ASP A 6 -37.29 6.94 -2.19
N SER A 7 -36.12 7.53 -2.05
CA SER A 7 -35.43 7.66 -0.75
C SER A 7 -35.80 8.97 -0.09
N HIS A 8 -36.82 8.98 0.77
CA HIS A 8 -37.10 10.10 1.67
C HIS A 8 -36.11 10.13 2.83
N VAL A 9 -35.10 11.01 2.76
CA VAL A 9 -34.26 11.37 3.89
C VAL A 9 -35.03 12.39 4.75
N MET A 10 -35.54 11.96 5.89
CA MET A 10 -36.13 12.84 6.91
C MET A 10 -35.00 13.54 7.70
N LEU A 11 -34.85 14.84 7.47
CA LEU A 11 -34.06 15.73 8.30
C LEU A 11 -34.82 16.02 9.61
N ARG A 12 -34.29 15.58 10.73
CA ARG A 12 -34.78 15.94 12.07
C ARG A 12 -34.28 17.34 12.45
N PRO A 13 -35.13 18.23 12.98
CA PRO A 13 -34.69 19.55 13.42
C PRO A 13 -33.92 19.48 14.74
N LEU A 14 -32.78 20.18 14.80
CA LEU A 14 -31.96 20.33 15.98
C LEU A 14 -32.72 21.16 17.05
N ALA A 15 -32.93 20.56 18.22
CA ALA A 15 -33.50 21.22 19.37
C ALA A 15 -32.55 22.31 19.90
N ARG A 16 -33.09 23.55 19.99
CA ARG A 16 -32.45 24.71 20.61
C ARG A 16 -32.30 24.48 22.11
N LEU A 17 -31.07 24.27 22.58
CA LEU A 17 -30.75 24.30 24.00
C LEU A 17 -30.68 25.78 24.46
N ARG A 18 -31.65 26.18 25.29
CA ARG A 18 -31.64 27.46 25.99
C ARG A 18 -30.53 27.48 27.03
N GLY A 19 -29.65 28.45 26.94
CA GLY A 19 -28.60 28.69 27.91
C GLY A 19 -29.15 29.11 29.28
N SER A 20 -28.70 28.41 30.30
CA SER A 20 -28.77 28.89 31.69
C SER A 20 -27.41 29.43 32.08
N ALA A 21 -27.40 30.70 32.42
CA ALA A 21 -26.21 31.43 32.91
C ALA A 21 -25.83 30.90 34.29
N LEU A 22 -24.70 30.23 34.41
CA LEU A 22 -24.02 30.00 35.70
C LEU A 22 -22.85 30.97 35.85
N ARG A 23 -23.09 32.04 36.64
CA ARG A 23 -22.05 32.90 37.22
C ARG A 23 -21.38 32.13 38.34
N GLY A 24 -20.03 32.00 38.31
CA GLY A 24 -19.28 31.68 39.52
C GLY A 24 -17.94 31.02 39.28
N ARG A 25 -16.87 31.78 39.46
CA ARG A 25 -15.54 31.40 39.98
C ARG A 25 -14.88 30.12 39.46
N ALA A 26 -14.14 30.20 38.38
CA ALA A 26 -13.14 29.19 38.05
C ALA A 26 -12.01 29.73 37.14
N LEU A 27 -11.35 30.81 37.50
CA LEU A 27 -10.18 31.33 36.75
C LEU A 27 -8.91 30.48 36.93
N GLY A 28 -8.86 29.54 37.89
CA GLY A 28 -7.66 28.73 38.15
C GLY A 28 -7.61 27.38 37.45
N ARG A 29 -8.76 26.83 37.04
CA ARG A 29 -8.83 25.49 36.43
C ARG A 29 -8.77 25.49 34.89
N THR A 30 -9.12 26.59 34.24
CA THR A 30 -9.19 26.71 32.79
C THR A 30 -7.80 26.75 32.12
N ILE A 31 -6.79 27.29 32.79
CA ILE A 31 -5.42 27.40 32.24
C ILE A 31 -4.75 26.02 32.15
N VAL A 32 -4.96 25.15 33.14
CA VAL A 32 -4.37 23.82 33.17
C VAL A 32 -5.00 22.92 32.10
N ILE A 33 -6.33 23.01 31.90
CA ILE A 33 -7.03 22.22 30.88
C ILE A 33 -6.62 22.62 29.48
N LEU A 34 -6.43 23.91 29.21
CA LEU A 34 -5.99 24.41 27.90
C LEU A 34 -4.53 24.00 27.58
N ALA A 35 -3.66 23.95 28.58
CA ALA A 35 -2.28 23.51 28.41
C ALA A 35 -2.22 21.98 28.10
N VAL A 36 -3.02 21.17 28.79
CA VAL A 36 -3.09 19.73 28.60
C VAL A 36 -3.69 19.41 27.20
N LEU A 37 -4.74 20.11 26.80
CA LEU A 37 -5.35 19.91 25.47
C LEU A 37 -4.39 20.29 24.33
N LYS A 38 -3.55 21.33 24.51
CA LYS A 38 -2.54 21.69 23.49
C LYS A 38 -1.44 20.64 23.38
N THR A 39 -1.01 20.04 24.48
CA THR A 39 0.03 18.99 24.44
C THR A 39 -0.50 17.69 23.83
N TYR A 40 -1.75 17.30 24.13
CA TYR A 40 -2.38 16.12 23.51
C TYR A 40 -2.61 16.31 22.00
N SER A 41 -2.99 17.51 21.56
CA SER A 41 -3.20 17.75 20.13
C SER A 41 -1.89 17.73 19.33
N PHE A 42 -0.79 18.24 19.90
CA PHE A 42 0.52 18.24 19.25
C PHE A 42 1.08 16.83 19.08
N ALA A 43 1.05 16.01 20.15
CA ALA A 43 1.49 14.62 20.09
C ALA A 43 0.61 13.74 19.17
N ALA A 44 -0.68 14.05 19.04
CA ALA A 44 -1.57 13.34 18.14
C ALA A 44 -1.30 13.71 16.67
N VAL A 45 -1.02 14.98 16.37
CA VAL A 45 -0.66 15.46 15.04
C VAL A 45 0.68 14.84 14.59
N GLU A 46 1.69 14.81 15.46
CA GLU A 46 2.98 14.20 15.15
C GLU A 46 2.86 12.70 14.85
N LYS A 47 2.01 11.96 15.58
CA LYS A 47 1.72 10.56 15.28
C LYS A 47 0.97 10.36 13.97
N ILE A 48 0.09 11.28 13.59
CA ILE A 48 -0.65 11.22 12.31
C ILE A 48 0.31 11.55 11.16
N GLU A 49 1.19 12.52 11.31
CA GLU A 49 2.19 12.86 10.28
C GLU A 49 3.19 11.71 10.03
N THR A 50 3.67 11.04 11.10
CA THR A 50 4.56 9.88 10.95
C THR A 50 3.85 8.69 10.33
N ALA A 51 2.58 8.42 10.68
CA ALA A 51 1.78 7.37 10.07
C ALA A 51 1.47 7.65 8.59
N ASN A 52 1.19 8.91 8.24
CA ASN A 52 0.96 9.32 6.85
C ASN A 52 2.25 9.26 6.01
N ALA A 53 3.41 9.61 6.59
CA ALA A 53 4.70 9.48 5.90
C ALA A 53 5.05 8.02 5.59
N GLU A 54 4.59 7.07 6.41
CA GLU A 54 4.77 5.63 6.17
C GLU A 54 3.84 5.12 5.04
N ILE A 55 2.66 5.72 4.88
CA ILE A 55 1.69 5.40 3.81
C ILE A 55 2.12 6.00 2.46
N GLU A 56 2.85 7.10 2.45
CA GLU A 56 3.28 7.81 1.24
C GLU A 56 4.57 7.26 0.59
N GLN A 57 5.14 6.16 1.09
CA GLN A 57 6.28 5.52 0.43
C GLN A 57 5.77 4.79 -0.85
N PRO A 58 5.93 5.36 -2.05
CA PRO A 58 5.34 4.82 -3.29
C PRO A 58 5.88 3.43 -3.64
N PHE A 59 7.00 3.04 -3.04
CA PHE A 59 7.66 1.75 -3.27
C PHE A 59 7.71 0.88 -2.02
N HIS A 60 6.79 1.08 -1.06
CA HIS A 60 6.65 0.13 0.05
C HIS A 60 6.32 -1.26 -0.50
N ILE A 61 6.98 -2.29 0.03
CA ILE A 61 6.85 -3.67 -0.47
C ILE A 61 5.39 -4.15 -0.55
N ASP A 62 4.55 -3.76 0.43
CA ASP A 62 3.15 -4.17 0.45
C ASP A 62 2.33 -3.52 -0.66
N ASN A 63 2.65 -2.28 -1.05
CA ASN A 63 2.02 -1.61 -2.17
C ASN A 63 2.40 -2.29 -3.50
N ILE A 64 3.64 -2.72 -3.65
CA ILE A 64 4.11 -3.43 -4.84
C ILE A 64 3.44 -4.81 -4.94
N LYS A 65 3.35 -5.53 -3.81
CA LYS A 65 2.63 -6.82 -3.74
C LYS A 65 1.16 -6.68 -4.07
N LEU A 66 0.49 -5.66 -3.51
CA LEU A 66 -0.91 -5.36 -3.80
C LEU A 66 -1.12 -5.01 -5.27
N TYR A 67 -0.19 -4.27 -5.87
CA TYR A 67 -0.22 -3.95 -7.30
C TYR A 67 -0.19 -5.20 -8.17
N LEU A 68 0.74 -6.12 -7.90
CA LEU A 68 0.80 -7.41 -8.61
C LEU A 68 -0.45 -8.26 -8.35
N TYR A 69 -0.90 -8.35 -7.09
CA TYR A 69 -2.10 -9.08 -6.72
C TYR A 69 -3.34 -8.65 -7.51
N ASN A 70 -3.50 -7.36 -7.78
CA ASN A 70 -4.62 -6.84 -8.55
C ASN A 70 -4.55 -7.12 -10.06
N LYS A 71 -3.43 -7.67 -10.55
CA LYS A 71 -3.19 -7.94 -11.98
C LYS A 71 -3.22 -9.42 -12.35
N VAL A 72 -3.14 -10.30 -11.36
CA VAL A 72 -3.07 -11.75 -11.57
C VAL A 72 -4.04 -12.50 -10.65
N GLU A 73 -4.43 -13.72 -11.03
CA GLU A 73 -5.26 -14.57 -10.20
C GLU A 73 -4.55 -14.95 -8.89
N TRP A 74 -5.31 -15.18 -7.82
CA TRP A 74 -4.75 -15.48 -6.49
C TRP A 74 -3.75 -16.64 -6.49
N SER A 75 -4.04 -17.73 -7.19
CA SER A 75 -3.15 -18.89 -7.30
C SER A 75 -1.83 -18.53 -7.97
N GLU A 76 -1.87 -17.73 -9.03
CA GLU A 76 -0.68 -17.25 -9.74
C GLU A 76 0.09 -16.22 -8.92
N PHE A 77 -0.60 -15.36 -8.14
CA PHE A 77 0.04 -14.43 -7.21
C PHE A 77 0.89 -15.14 -6.15
N GLN A 78 0.42 -16.27 -5.59
CA GLN A 78 1.20 -17.04 -4.63
C GLN A 78 2.53 -17.49 -5.25
N CYS A 79 2.50 -18.03 -6.45
CA CYS A 79 3.70 -18.43 -7.19
C CYS A 79 4.60 -17.24 -7.54
N ALA A 80 4.01 -16.10 -7.92
CA ALA A 80 4.74 -14.87 -8.22
C ALA A 80 5.45 -14.30 -6.98
N ASN A 81 4.77 -14.33 -5.82
CA ASN A 81 5.36 -13.93 -4.55
C ASN A 81 6.55 -14.80 -4.17
N ASP A 82 6.42 -16.12 -4.28
CA ASP A 82 7.50 -17.05 -3.97
C ASP A 82 8.68 -16.90 -4.94
N LEU A 83 8.39 -16.62 -6.21
CA LEU A 83 9.42 -16.31 -7.20
C LEU A 83 10.17 -15.01 -6.83
N ALA A 84 9.46 -13.92 -6.51
CA ALA A 84 10.06 -12.65 -6.11
C ALA A 84 10.90 -12.76 -4.82
N ILE A 85 10.45 -13.57 -3.85
CA ILE A 85 11.22 -13.87 -2.63
C ILE A 85 12.51 -14.58 -3.00
N ARG A 86 12.45 -15.57 -3.86
CA ARG A 86 13.61 -16.35 -4.31
C ARG A 86 14.63 -15.50 -5.07
N GLU A 87 14.17 -14.63 -5.98
CA GLU A 87 15.03 -13.82 -6.86
C GLU A 87 15.71 -12.65 -6.12
N SER A 88 14.98 -11.97 -5.27
CA SER A 88 15.50 -10.75 -4.64
C SER A 88 14.97 -10.46 -3.23
N ASN A 89 14.02 -11.26 -2.73
CA ASN A 89 13.23 -10.90 -1.56
C ASN A 89 12.52 -9.53 -1.71
N TRP A 90 11.91 -9.32 -2.87
CA TRP A 90 11.21 -8.09 -3.25
C TRP A 90 12.08 -6.82 -3.29
N ARG A 91 13.40 -6.93 -3.36
CA ARG A 91 14.29 -5.77 -3.39
C ARG A 91 14.30 -5.13 -4.77
N VAL A 92 13.72 -3.94 -4.87
CA VAL A 92 13.61 -3.17 -6.14
C VAL A 92 14.97 -2.89 -6.78
N LYS A 93 16.02 -2.71 -5.97
CA LYS A 93 17.38 -2.37 -6.44
C LYS A 93 18.37 -3.53 -6.25
N ALA A 94 17.89 -4.77 -6.20
CA ALA A 94 18.77 -5.92 -6.12
C ALA A 94 19.61 -6.05 -7.41
N VAL A 95 20.89 -6.35 -7.26
CA VAL A 95 21.82 -6.57 -8.38
C VAL A 95 22.53 -7.88 -8.15
N ASN A 96 22.47 -8.76 -9.12
CA ASN A 96 23.33 -9.93 -9.19
C ASN A 96 24.66 -9.52 -9.84
N LYS A 97 25.76 -9.55 -9.09
CA LYS A 97 27.07 -9.09 -9.55
C LYS A 97 27.69 -9.97 -10.64
N GLU A 98 27.29 -11.22 -10.73
CA GLU A 98 27.82 -12.19 -11.69
C GLU A 98 27.11 -12.08 -13.05
N SER A 99 25.76 -12.02 -13.02
CA SER A 99 24.95 -11.99 -14.25
C SER A 99 24.56 -10.59 -14.70
N GLY A 100 24.60 -9.59 -13.81
CA GLY A 100 24.07 -8.25 -14.05
C GLY A 100 22.55 -8.16 -13.95
N ALA A 101 21.87 -9.23 -13.55
CA ALA A 101 20.43 -9.24 -13.36
C ALA A 101 20.01 -8.22 -12.29
N TYR A 102 18.85 -7.54 -12.51
CA TYR A 102 18.45 -6.40 -11.70
C TYR A 102 16.97 -6.49 -11.25
N GLY A 103 16.75 -6.01 -10.03
CA GLY A 103 15.43 -5.73 -9.49
C GLY A 103 14.70 -6.92 -8.89
N ILE A 104 13.39 -6.76 -8.70
CA ILE A 104 12.51 -7.69 -7.96
C ILE A 104 12.60 -9.10 -8.53
N PHE A 105 12.53 -9.24 -9.84
CA PHE A 105 12.51 -10.52 -10.57
C PHE A 105 13.80 -10.79 -11.35
N GLN A 106 14.90 -10.11 -11.02
CA GLN A 106 16.22 -10.31 -11.62
C GLN A 106 16.22 -10.24 -13.15
N HIS A 107 15.67 -9.13 -13.69
CA HIS A 107 15.65 -8.89 -15.14
C HIS A 107 17.04 -8.78 -15.76
N MET A 108 17.25 -9.43 -16.89
CA MET A 108 18.49 -9.36 -17.68
C MET A 108 18.54 -8.18 -18.65
N SER A 109 17.55 -7.31 -18.66
CA SER A 109 17.50 -6.13 -19.54
C SER A 109 18.46 -5.05 -19.06
N LYS A 110 19.24 -4.48 -19.99
CA LYS A 110 20.10 -3.30 -19.73
C LYS A 110 19.30 -2.06 -19.25
N TYR A 111 18.00 -2.03 -19.49
CA TYR A 111 17.11 -0.96 -19.07
C TYR A 111 16.50 -1.18 -17.67
N ALA A 112 16.63 -2.38 -17.11
CA ALA A 112 16.03 -2.71 -15.82
C ALA A 112 16.41 -1.73 -14.68
N PRO A 113 17.65 -1.17 -14.62
CA PRO A 113 17.98 -0.18 -13.60
C PRO A 113 17.24 1.16 -13.72
N THR A 114 16.62 1.45 -14.88
CA THR A 114 15.83 2.67 -15.09
C THR A 114 14.35 2.51 -14.75
N TRP A 115 13.89 1.29 -14.48
CA TRP A 115 12.50 0.99 -14.16
C TRP A 115 12.23 1.20 -12.68
N ASP A 116 11.12 1.84 -12.38
CA ASP A 116 10.58 1.83 -11.02
C ASP A 116 10.01 0.46 -10.64
N ALA A 117 9.54 0.33 -9.39
CA ALA A 117 9.06 -0.96 -8.88
C ALA A 117 7.84 -1.48 -9.64
N TYR A 118 6.92 -0.61 -10.03
CA TYR A 118 5.70 -0.99 -10.76
C TYR A 118 6.02 -1.35 -12.21
N GLN A 119 6.92 -0.61 -12.84
CA GLN A 119 7.43 -0.94 -14.18
C GLN A 119 8.15 -2.30 -14.20
N GLN A 120 8.92 -2.63 -13.14
CA GLN A 120 9.54 -3.96 -13.02
C GLN A 120 8.48 -5.07 -12.97
N VAL A 121 7.39 -4.87 -12.21
CA VAL A 121 6.26 -5.81 -12.16
C VAL A 121 5.61 -5.95 -13.55
N ASP A 122 5.29 -4.84 -14.22
CA ASP A 122 4.62 -4.87 -15.53
C ASP A 122 5.49 -5.58 -16.58
N LYS A 123 6.80 -5.27 -16.62
CA LYS A 123 7.73 -5.93 -17.52
C LYS A 123 7.89 -7.42 -17.22
N HIS A 124 7.72 -7.80 -15.97
CA HIS A 124 7.75 -9.23 -15.63
C HIS A 124 6.47 -9.95 -16.00
N ILE A 125 5.30 -9.32 -15.85
CA ILE A 125 4.03 -9.86 -16.37
C ILE A 125 4.16 -10.13 -17.86
N GLU A 126 4.62 -9.14 -18.67
CA GLU A 126 4.86 -9.31 -20.11
C GLU A 126 5.79 -10.51 -20.41
N TYR A 127 6.83 -10.68 -19.60
CA TYR A 127 7.76 -11.80 -19.75
C TYR A 127 7.11 -13.16 -19.44
N ILE A 128 6.32 -13.23 -18.35
CA ILE A 128 5.60 -14.44 -17.94
C ILE A 128 4.54 -14.82 -19.00
N ASP A 129 3.83 -13.85 -19.53
CA ASP A 129 2.85 -14.06 -20.60
C ASP A 129 3.52 -14.68 -21.83
N HIS A 130 4.63 -14.11 -22.26
CA HIS A 130 5.35 -14.56 -23.46
C HIS A 130 6.00 -15.94 -23.28
N ARG A 131 6.65 -16.19 -22.13
CA ARG A 131 7.50 -17.38 -21.94
C ARG A 131 6.76 -18.56 -21.31
N TYR A 132 5.79 -18.29 -20.45
CA TYR A 132 5.10 -19.28 -19.63
C TYR A 132 3.59 -19.27 -19.82
N GLU A 133 3.09 -18.63 -20.89
CA GLU A 133 1.65 -18.55 -21.20
C GLU A 133 0.83 -17.95 -20.06
N GLY A 134 1.38 -16.94 -19.36
CA GLY A 134 0.76 -16.26 -18.23
C GLY A 134 0.88 -17.00 -16.89
N SER A 135 1.51 -18.19 -16.85
CA SER A 135 1.60 -18.98 -15.61
C SER A 135 2.88 -18.72 -14.83
N TRP A 136 2.73 -17.99 -13.72
CA TRP A 136 3.78 -17.76 -12.73
C TRP A 136 4.18 -19.06 -12.03
N CYS A 137 3.24 -19.98 -11.85
CA CYS A 137 3.53 -21.29 -11.27
C CYS A 137 4.45 -22.13 -12.16
N LYS A 138 4.29 -22.06 -13.51
CA LYS A 138 5.26 -22.67 -14.43
C LYS A 138 6.63 -22.03 -14.31
N ALA A 139 6.71 -20.70 -14.21
CA ALA A 139 7.97 -19.98 -14.04
C ALA A 139 8.67 -20.34 -12.72
N LEU A 140 7.93 -20.37 -11.60
CA LEU A 140 8.46 -20.78 -10.31
C LEU A 140 9.00 -22.22 -10.36
N HIS A 141 8.25 -23.18 -10.91
CA HIS A 141 8.70 -24.56 -11.10
C HIS A 141 9.97 -24.62 -11.93
N HIS A 142 10.05 -23.83 -13.00
CA HIS A 142 11.24 -23.76 -13.83
C HIS A 142 12.45 -23.24 -13.02
N SER A 143 12.26 -22.15 -12.26
CA SER A 143 13.30 -21.59 -11.40
C SER A 143 13.75 -22.56 -10.32
N LEU A 144 12.83 -23.30 -9.70
CA LEU A 144 13.16 -24.33 -8.70
C LEU A 144 13.99 -25.46 -9.28
N ARG A 145 13.72 -25.83 -10.54
CA ARG A 145 14.37 -26.98 -11.19
C ARG A 145 15.73 -26.63 -11.79
N TYR A 146 15.84 -25.46 -12.40
CA TYR A 146 16.99 -25.08 -13.22
C TYR A 146 17.81 -23.91 -12.66
N GLY A 147 17.32 -23.25 -11.59
CA GLY A 147 17.98 -22.11 -10.97
C GLY A 147 17.75 -20.76 -11.65
N TRP A 148 16.91 -20.71 -12.72
CA TRP A 148 16.55 -19.51 -13.46
C TRP A 148 15.12 -19.64 -14.03
N HIS A 149 14.52 -18.56 -14.50
CA HIS A 149 13.18 -18.54 -15.11
C HIS A 149 13.11 -17.61 -16.30
#